data_98aec37890e760115050d8baafbcd5b1
#
_entry.id   98aec37890e760115050d8baafbcd5b1
#
_cell.length_a   1.000
_cell.length_b   1.000
_cell.length_c   1.000
_cell.angle_alpha   90.00
_cell.angle_beta   90.00
_cell.angle_gamma   90.00
#
_symmetry.space_group_name_H-M   'P 1'
#
loop_
_entity.id
_entity.type
_entity.pdbx_description
1 polymer ?
#
loop_
_entity_poly.entity_id
_entity_poly.type
_entity_poly.pdbx_seq_one_letter_code
_entity_poly.pdbx_strand_id
1 'polypeptide(L)'
;MIGAHTVGLNTGTTGIAAIGTFTAGTPVPEPMRRSIEKLIAWKLALTQADPVANTHLLSRNSDSRFAKNTTVTMPAVFGHIDAYETNCPGDALMQLLPALRKGAARLQGDAKLLAHEKDQRSRRQADGAG
;
A
#
# COMPACT_ATOMS: atom_id res chain seq x y z
N MET A 1 17.73 3.37 2.11
CA MET A 1 17.39 4.82 2.07
C MET A 1 16.05 5.01 2.76
N ILE A 2 15.92 5.96 3.68
CA ILE A 2 14.66 6.28 4.37
C ILE A 2 14.05 7.48 3.66
N GLY A 3 12.77 7.40 3.29
CA GLY A 3 12.04 8.51 2.68
C GLY A 3 11.67 9.60 3.70
N ALA A 4 11.16 10.73 3.23
CA ALA A 4 10.63 11.83 4.05
C ALA A 4 9.20 12.14 3.62
N HIS A 5 8.24 11.34 4.06
CA HIS A 5 6.84 11.41 3.64
C HIS A 5 5.84 11.37 4.81
N THR A 6 6.25 10.91 6.00
CA THR A 6 5.42 10.95 7.21
C THR A 6 6.29 11.04 8.45
N VAL A 7 6.24 12.15 9.15
CA VAL A 7 7.04 12.38 10.36
C VAL A 7 6.87 11.26 11.37
N GLY A 8 7.97 10.75 11.89
CA GLY A 8 8.00 9.68 12.89
C GLY A 8 7.82 8.27 12.36
N LEU A 9 7.20 8.08 11.19
CA LEU A 9 6.92 6.77 10.60
C LEU A 9 7.56 6.56 9.22
N ASN A 10 8.59 7.30 8.88
CA ASN A 10 9.28 7.16 7.58
C ASN A 10 10.00 5.80 7.43
N THR A 11 10.51 5.24 8.52
CA THR A 11 11.23 3.97 8.50
C THR A 11 10.28 2.80 8.27
N GLY A 12 10.59 1.98 7.26
CA GLY A 12 9.75 0.82 6.92
C GLY A 12 8.48 1.15 6.16
N THR A 13 8.32 2.39 5.69
CA THR A 13 7.17 2.84 4.91
C THR A 13 7.57 3.44 3.57
N THR A 14 6.63 3.50 2.65
CA THR A 14 6.76 4.16 1.34
C THR A 14 5.62 5.13 1.15
N GLY A 15 5.91 6.35 0.70
CA GLY A 15 4.91 7.35 0.37
C GLY A 15 4.45 7.24 -1.09
N ILE A 16 3.15 7.37 -1.32
CA ILE A 16 2.54 7.56 -2.63
C ILE A 16 1.82 8.89 -2.61
N ALA A 17 2.19 9.80 -3.51
CA ALA A 17 1.52 11.09 -3.66
C ALA A 17 0.59 11.05 -4.88
N ALA A 18 -0.70 11.30 -4.65
CA ALA A 18 -1.67 11.55 -5.71
C ALA A 18 -1.68 13.05 -6.03
N ILE A 19 -1.33 13.42 -7.25
CA ILE A 19 -1.28 14.82 -7.66
C ILE A 19 -2.70 15.35 -7.89
N GLY A 20 -3.13 16.24 -7.03
CA GLY A 20 -4.47 16.83 -7.06
C GLY A 20 -4.95 17.23 -5.67
N THR A 21 -6.20 17.71 -5.61
CA THR A 21 -6.90 18.04 -4.36
C THR A 21 -8.14 17.17 -4.27
N PHE A 22 -8.15 16.24 -3.32
CA PHE A 22 -9.21 15.22 -3.17
C PHE A 22 -10.00 15.44 -1.88
N THR A 23 -10.59 16.62 -1.76
CA THR A 23 -11.53 16.97 -0.70
C THR A 23 -12.87 16.24 -0.89
N ALA A 24 -13.76 16.32 0.10
CA ALA A 24 -15.08 15.69 0.03
C ALA A 24 -15.83 16.11 -1.25
N GLY A 25 -16.40 15.12 -1.94
CA GLY A 25 -17.15 15.35 -3.19
C GLY A 25 -16.29 15.48 -4.46
N THR A 26 -14.95 15.50 -4.35
CA THR A 26 -14.06 15.53 -5.52
C THR A 26 -13.73 14.09 -5.94
N PRO A 27 -14.15 13.63 -7.12
CA PRO A 27 -13.89 12.26 -7.55
C PRO A 27 -12.41 12.02 -7.82
N VAL A 28 -11.90 10.87 -7.38
CA VAL A 28 -10.56 10.39 -7.75
C VAL A 28 -10.66 9.73 -9.13
N PRO A 29 -9.91 10.18 -10.15
CA PRO A 29 -9.98 9.60 -11.48
C PRO A 29 -9.66 8.10 -11.49
N GLU A 30 -10.41 7.31 -12.25
CA GLU A 30 -10.24 5.86 -12.32
C GLU A 30 -8.82 5.43 -12.74
N PRO A 31 -8.15 6.07 -13.72
CA PRO A 31 -6.76 5.73 -14.04
C PRO A 31 -5.79 5.95 -12.87
N MET A 32 -5.99 6.99 -12.06
CA MET A 32 -5.20 7.26 -10.86
C MET A 32 -5.44 6.17 -9.82
N ARG A 33 -6.69 5.82 -9.57
CA ARG A 33 -7.06 4.73 -8.65
C ARG A 33 -6.37 3.42 -9.02
N ARG A 34 -6.44 3.02 -10.29
CA ARG A 34 -5.79 1.81 -10.80
C ARG A 34 -4.27 1.85 -10.64
N SER A 35 -3.67 3.01 -10.89
CA SER A 35 -2.22 3.19 -10.72
C SER A 35 -1.80 3.05 -9.26
N ILE A 36 -2.56 3.60 -8.33
CA ILE A 36 -2.32 3.47 -6.89
C ILE A 36 -2.45 2.00 -6.46
N GLU A 37 -3.50 1.29 -6.87
CA GLU A 37 -3.69 -0.13 -6.58
C GLU A 37 -2.50 -0.97 -7.07
N LYS A 38 -2.02 -0.73 -8.28
CA LYS A 38 -0.84 -1.42 -8.85
C LYS A 38 0.43 -1.13 -8.08
N LEU A 39 0.66 0.12 -7.69
CA LEU A 39 1.84 0.52 -6.90
C LEU A 39 1.83 -0.15 -5.53
N ILE A 40 0.67 -0.15 -4.85
CA ILE A 40 0.50 -0.82 -3.55
C ILE A 40 0.77 -2.32 -3.70
N ALA A 41 0.13 -2.97 -4.66
CA ALA A 41 0.28 -4.41 -4.91
C ALA A 41 1.74 -4.78 -5.15
N TRP A 42 2.43 -4.05 -6.04
CA TRP A 42 3.84 -4.27 -6.35
C TRP A 42 4.74 -4.05 -5.13
N LYS A 43 4.58 -2.90 -4.46
CA LYS A 43 5.49 -2.52 -3.37
C LYS A 43 5.38 -3.45 -2.17
N LEU A 44 4.16 -3.80 -1.78
CA LEU A 44 3.93 -4.71 -0.65
C LEU A 44 4.27 -6.16 -1.00
N ALA A 45 4.17 -6.58 -2.25
CA ALA A 45 4.59 -7.91 -2.70
C ALA A 45 6.10 -8.14 -2.49
N LEU A 46 6.94 -7.10 -2.58
CA LEU A 46 8.39 -7.20 -2.36
C LEU A 46 8.75 -7.72 -0.96
N THR A 47 7.89 -7.48 0.02
CA THR A 47 8.04 -7.94 1.41
C THR A 47 7.00 -8.97 1.82
N GLN A 48 6.23 -9.49 0.86
CA GLN A 48 5.12 -10.42 1.09
C GLN A 48 4.05 -9.88 2.05
N ALA A 49 3.89 -8.55 2.10
CA ALA A 49 2.89 -7.90 2.94
C ALA A 49 1.51 -7.91 2.28
N ASP A 50 0.48 -8.14 3.11
CA ASP A 50 -0.91 -8.12 2.69
C ASP A 50 -1.46 -6.69 2.75
N PRO A 51 -1.98 -6.14 1.63
CA PRO A 51 -2.55 -4.79 1.61
C PRO A 51 -3.74 -4.55 2.55
N VAL A 52 -4.47 -5.60 2.92
CA VAL A 52 -5.64 -5.50 3.80
C VAL A 52 -5.32 -5.78 5.27
N ALA A 53 -4.10 -6.20 5.58
CA ALA A 53 -3.65 -6.48 6.94
C ALA A 53 -3.24 -5.20 7.69
N ASN A 54 -3.03 -5.34 8.98
CA ASN A 54 -2.38 -4.34 9.82
C ASN A 54 -0.87 -4.59 9.88
N THR A 55 -0.14 -3.55 10.18
CA THR A 55 1.31 -3.59 10.44
C THR A 55 1.64 -2.88 11.75
N HIS A 56 2.83 -3.15 12.28
CA HIS A 56 3.35 -2.49 13.48
C HIS A 56 4.51 -1.59 13.08
N LEU A 57 4.44 -0.33 13.44
CA LEU A 57 5.45 0.68 13.17
C LEU A 57 5.94 1.30 14.46
N LEU A 58 7.25 1.53 14.55
CA LEU A 58 7.84 2.25 15.66
C LEU A 58 7.88 3.75 15.35
N SER A 59 7.21 4.57 16.15
CA SER A 59 7.32 6.02 16.05
C SER A 59 8.71 6.47 16.49
N ARG A 60 9.40 7.19 15.62
CA ARG A 60 10.76 7.68 15.85
C ARG A 60 10.83 9.16 16.17
N ASN A 61 9.69 9.84 16.19
CA ASN A 61 9.61 11.27 16.46
C ASN A 61 8.26 11.58 17.12
N SER A 62 8.25 12.47 18.12
CA SER A 62 7.04 12.88 18.83
C SER A 62 6.22 13.96 18.11
N ASP A 63 6.68 14.46 16.95
CA ASP A 63 5.94 15.41 16.12
C ASP A 63 4.84 14.74 15.27
N SER A 64 4.80 13.39 15.25
CA SER A 64 3.68 12.63 14.71
C SER A 64 2.51 12.58 15.71
N ARG A 65 1.41 11.94 15.35
CA ARG A 65 0.31 11.66 16.29
C ARG A 65 0.71 10.74 17.46
N PHE A 66 1.90 10.13 17.37
CA PHE A 66 2.37 9.11 18.31
C PHE A 66 3.68 9.56 18.95
N ALA A 67 3.80 9.35 20.27
CA ALA A 67 5.02 9.64 20.99
C ALA A 67 6.21 8.81 20.45
N LYS A 68 7.40 9.41 20.48
CA LYS A 68 8.64 8.72 20.12
C LYS A 68 8.79 7.43 20.92
N ASN A 69 9.29 6.38 20.27
CA ASN A 69 9.47 5.03 20.80
C ASN A 69 8.18 4.26 21.13
N THR A 70 7.03 4.72 20.64
CA THR A 70 5.77 3.99 20.71
C THR A 70 5.61 3.08 19.50
N THR A 71 5.29 1.80 19.72
CA THR A 71 4.88 0.90 18.65
C THR A 71 3.39 1.09 18.36
N VAL A 72 3.08 1.38 17.11
CA VAL A 72 1.73 1.70 16.64
C VAL A 72 1.25 0.59 15.71
N THR A 73 0.03 0.11 15.92
CA THR A 73 -0.65 -0.78 14.98
C THR A 73 -1.45 0.06 13.99
N MET A 74 -1.15 -0.08 12.71
CA MET A 74 -1.79 0.66 11.63
C MET A 74 -2.17 -0.27 10.49
N PRO A 75 -3.16 0.07 9.64
CA PRO A 75 -3.34 -0.61 8.38
C PRO A 75 -2.06 -0.57 7.55
N ALA A 76 -1.78 -1.62 6.78
CA ALA A 76 -0.60 -1.66 5.91
C ALA A 76 -0.59 -0.52 4.87
N VAL A 77 -1.78 -0.06 4.49
CA VAL A 77 -1.99 1.13 3.65
C VAL A 77 -2.84 2.14 4.44
N PHE A 78 -2.29 3.30 4.70
CA PHE A 78 -2.94 4.33 5.50
C PHE A 78 -2.76 5.73 4.88
N GLY A 79 -3.61 6.67 5.26
CA GLY A 79 -3.49 8.06 4.85
C GLY A 79 -2.53 8.84 5.75
N HIS A 80 -1.95 9.91 5.23
CA HIS A 80 -1.05 10.78 6.01
C HIS A 80 -1.74 11.31 7.28
N ILE A 81 -3.04 11.61 7.22
CA ILE A 81 -3.85 12.05 8.37
C ILE A 81 -3.87 11.04 9.53
N ASP A 82 -3.69 9.76 9.25
CA ASP A 82 -3.67 8.73 10.29
C ASP A 82 -2.39 8.80 11.16
N ALA A 83 -1.31 9.37 10.62
CA ALA A 83 -0.02 9.44 11.28
C ALA A 83 0.38 10.87 11.70
N TYR A 84 -0.21 11.89 11.09
CA TYR A 84 0.15 13.28 11.29
C TYR A 84 -1.09 14.18 11.30
N GLU A 85 -1.00 15.33 11.96
CA GLU A 85 -2.10 16.30 11.97
C GLU A 85 -2.12 17.11 10.67
N THR A 86 -2.92 16.66 9.73
CA THR A 86 -3.04 17.21 8.38
C THR A 86 -4.38 16.83 7.76
N ASN A 87 -4.81 17.50 6.72
CA ASN A 87 -5.97 17.10 5.89
C ASN A 87 -5.59 16.17 4.73
N CYS A 88 -4.30 15.92 4.53
CA CYS A 88 -3.80 15.01 3.48
C CYS A 88 -4.18 13.55 3.81
N PRO A 89 -4.61 12.76 2.84
CA PRO A 89 -4.71 13.01 1.40
C PRO A 89 -6.04 13.62 0.93
N GLY A 90 -6.90 14.05 1.82
CA GLY A 90 -8.25 14.54 1.56
C GLY A 90 -9.32 13.47 1.73
N ASP A 91 -10.54 13.90 2.06
CA ASP A 91 -11.63 12.98 2.45
C ASP A 91 -12.02 12.01 1.33
N ALA A 92 -12.04 12.47 0.07
CA ALA A 92 -12.41 11.62 -1.06
C ALA A 92 -11.41 10.46 -1.24
N LEU A 93 -10.11 10.72 -1.10
CA LEU A 93 -9.09 9.68 -1.20
C LEU A 93 -9.07 8.78 0.05
N MET A 94 -9.29 9.34 1.24
CA MET A 94 -9.41 8.55 2.47
C MET A 94 -10.56 7.54 2.39
N GLN A 95 -11.71 7.94 1.86
CA GLN A 95 -12.86 7.05 1.67
C GLN A 95 -12.59 5.91 0.69
N LEU A 96 -11.66 6.08 -0.23
CA LEU A 96 -11.25 5.05 -1.19
C LEU A 96 -10.23 4.04 -0.62
N LEU A 97 -9.54 4.34 0.47
CA LEU A 97 -8.48 3.46 1.00
C LEU A 97 -8.94 2.01 1.20
N PRO A 98 -10.12 1.71 1.77
CA PRO A 98 -10.58 0.32 1.88
C PRO A 98 -10.70 -0.38 0.53
N ALA A 99 -11.21 0.28 -0.49
CA ALA A 99 -11.33 -0.26 -1.84
C ALA A 99 -9.95 -0.45 -2.51
N LEU A 100 -9.04 0.51 -2.32
CA LEU A 100 -7.65 0.42 -2.81
C LEU A 100 -6.88 -0.75 -2.19
N ARG A 101 -7.04 -1.00 -0.90
CA ARG A 101 -6.47 -2.16 -0.20
C ARG A 101 -6.96 -3.47 -0.81
N LYS A 102 -8.28 -3.60 -1.01
CA LYS A 102 -8.89 -4.79 -1.62
C LYS A 102 -8.47 -4.98 -3.07
N GLY A 103 -8.43 -3.92 -3.86
CA GLY A 103 -7.97 -3.94 -5.25
C GLY A 103 -6.51 -4.37 -5.36
N ALA A 104 -5.63 -3.85 -4.51
CA ALA A 104 -4.23 -4.25 -4.45
C ALA A 104 -4.05 -5.73 -4.04
N ALA A 105 -4.81 -6.20 -3.04
CA ALA A 105 -4.77 -7.61 -2.62
C ALA A 105 -5.22 -8.55 -3.73
N ARG A 106 -6.26 -8.19 -4.49
CA ARG A 106 -6.71 -8.95 -5.66
C ARG A 106 -5.62 -9.03 -6.74
N LEU A 107 -4.95 -7.92 -7.05
CA LEU A 107 -3.85 -7.91 -8.02
C LEU A 107 -2.69 -8.79 -7.59
N GLN A 108 -2.36 -8.84 -6.30
CA GLN A 108 -1.35 -9.77 -5.77
C GLN A 108 -1.78 -11.24 -5.94
N GLY A 109 -3.06 -11.55 -5.69
CA GLY A 109 -3.63 -12.89 -5.87
C GLY A 109 -3.55 -13.34 -7.33
N ASP A 110 -3.95 -12.50 -8.26
CA ASP A 110 -3.90 -12.76 -9.70
C ASP A 110 -2.46 -13.00 -10.18
N ALA A 111 -1.51 -12.19 -9.72
CA ALA A 111 -0.10 -12.37 -10.05
C ALA A 111 0.48 -13.70 -9.56
N LYS A 112 0.09 -14.15 -8.36
CA LYS A 112 0.49 -15.46 -7.82
C LYS A 112 -0.08 -16.60 -8.63
N LEU A 113 -1.35 -16.52 -9.04
CA LEU A 113 -1.99 -17.54 -9.88
C LEU A 113 -1.29 -17.67 -11.23
N LEU A 114 -1.02 -16.55 -11.90
CA LEU A 114 -0.30 -16.54 -13.19
C LEU A 114 1.12 -17.09 -13.07
N ALA A 115 1.82 -16.81 -11.99
CA ALA A 115 3.14 -17.36 -11.75
C ALA A 115 3.10 -18.88 -11.55
N HIS A 116 2.12 -19.37 -10.81
CA HIS A 116 1.91 -20.80 -10.59
C HIS A 116 1.56 -21.57 -11.88
N GLU A 117 0.68 -21.02 -12.72
CA GLU A 117 0.34 -21.60 -14.01
C GLU A 117 1.54 -21.68 -14.96
N LYS A 118 2.37 -20.63 -14.98
CA LYS A 118 3.61 -20.63 -15.79
C LYS A 118 4.58 -21.70 -15.33
N ASP A 119 4.77 -21.85 -14.03
CA ASP A 119 5.64 -22.89 -13.45
C ASP A 119 5.15 -24.29 -13.81
N GLN A 120 3.85 -24.55 -13.68
CA GLN A 120 3.25 -25.84 -14.07
C GLN A 120 3.42 -26.15 -15.56
N ARG A 121 3.25 -25.17 -16.44
CA ARG A 121 3.47 -25.34 -17.88
C ARG A 121 4.91 -25.69 -18.19
N SER A 122 5.86 -24.99 -17.57
CA SER A 122 7.28 -25.25 -17.75
C SER A 122 7.67 -26.66 -17.30
N ARG A 123 7.15 -27.14 -16.17
CA ARG A 123 7.39 -28.51 -15.68
C ARG A 123 6.83 -29.56 -16.63
N ARG A 124 5.59 -29.39 -17.14
CA ARG A 124 4.99 -30.33 -18.10
C ARG A 124 5.75 -30.41 -19.41
N GLN A 125 6.32 -29.28 -19.88
CA GLN A 125 7.15 -29.25 -21.10
C GLN A 125 8.49 -29.96 -20.86
N ALA A 126 9.09 -29.84 -19.69
CA ALA A 126 10.33 -30.52 -19.35
C ALA A 126 10.12 -32.05 -19.25
N ASP A 127 9.01 -32.49 -18.65
CA ASP A 127 8.67 -33.92 -18.47
C ASP A 127 8.20 -34.56 -19.78
N GLY A 128 7.65 -33.81 -20.74
CA GLY A 128 7.19 -34.30 -22.05
C GLY A 128 8.28 -34.34 -23.12
N ALA A 129 9.48 -33.84 -22.86
CA ALA A 129 10.63 -33.81 -23.79
C ALA A 129 11.60 -35.01 -23.60
N GLY A 130 11.23 -35.98 -22.73
CA GLY A 130 12.01 -37.20 -22.46
C GLY A 130 11.55 -38.40 -23.26
#